data_ef837da646899ef97d2620554d7c6037
#
_entry.id   ef837da646899ef97d2620554d7c6037
#
_cell.length_a   1.000
_cell.length_b   1.000
_cell.length_c   1.000
_cell.angle_alpha   90.00
_cell.angle_beta   90.00
_cell.angle_gamma   90.00
#
_symmetry.space_group_name_H-M   'P 1'
#
loop_
_entity.id
_entity.type
_entity.pdbx_description
1 polymer ?
#
loop_
_entity_poly.entity_id
_entity_poly.type
_entity_poly.pdbx_seq_one_letter_code
_entity_poly.pdbx_strand_id
1 'polypeptide(L)'
;LQIAAALSHDAELLIMDEATSGLDPVVRSEMLDVFLEFIADEGHSILMSSHITSDLERIADSITFIHGGKILLSDQKDVILDNHRIIKCGADELSCIDSDDIISIRRSQFGCEAMVKNFSRNGHKYSNMIADRAALDEILLFAVKGMNGREWRI
;
A
#
# COMPACT_ATOMS: atom_id res chain seq x y z
N LEU A 1 -23.30 -12.49 8.44
CA LEU A 1 -23.52 -13.61 9.40
C LEU A 1 -22.20 -14.20 9.92
N GLN A 2 -21.20 -14.45 9.03
CA GLN A 2 -19.90 -15.06 9.43
C GLN A 2 -19.11 -14.17 10.38
N ILE A 3 -19.02 -12.86 10.12
CA ILE A 3 -18.29 -11.89 10.96
C ILE A 3 -18.95 -11.77 12.33
N ALA A 4 -20.28 -11.69 12.39
CA ALA A 4 -21.01 -11.65 13.66
C ALA A 4 -20.77 -12.93 14.48
N ALA A 5 -20.69 -14.09 13.84
CA ALA A 5 -20.35 -15.33 14.50
C ALA A 5 -18.90 -15.33 15.02
N ALA A 6 -17.94 -14.82 14.23
CA ALA A 6 -16.55 -14.71 14.65
C ALA A 6 -16.36 -13.76 15.85
N LEU A 7 -17.08 -12.64 15.87
CA LEU A 7 -17.06 -11.66 16.96
C LEU A 7 -17.89 -12.08 18.20
N SER A 8 -18.73 -13.11 18.10
CA SER A 8 -19.53 -13.60 19.23
C SER A 8 -18.76 -14.49 20.20
N HIS A 9 -17.54 -14.85 19.88
CA HIS A 9 -16.62 -15.61 20.73
C HIS A 9 -15.62 -14.65 21.39
N ASP A 10 -15.12 -15.04 22.54
CA ASP A 10 -14.04 -14.34 23.23
C ASP A 10 -12.69 -14.70 22.57
N ALA A 11 -12.51 -14.26 21.33
CA ALA A 11 -11.38 -14.59 20.50
C ALA A 11 -10.30 -13.50 20.60
N GLU A 12 -9.07 -13.87 20.92
CA GLU A 12 -7.91 -12.96 20.91
C GLU A 12 -7.40 -12.67 19.48
N LEU A 13 -7.63 -13.60 18.54
CA LEU A 13 -7.21 -13.48 17.14
C LEU A 13 -8.36 -13.79 16.19
N LEU A 14 -8.69 -12.85 15.32
CA LEU A 14 -9.56 -13.08 14.16
C LEU A 14 -8.73 -13.30 12.89
N ILE A 15 -9.03 -14.38 12.17
CA ILE A 15 -8.44 -14.66 10.84
C ILE A 15 -9.56 -14.53 9.82
N MET A 16 -9.41 -13.60 8.89
CA MET A 16 -10.44 -13.25 7.92
C MET A 16 -9.88 -13.21 6.50
N ASP A 17 -10.62 -13.81 5.59
CA ASP A 17 -10.31 -13.81 4.17
C ASP A 17 -11.34 -12.98 3.42
N GLU A 18 -10.91 -11.87 2.79
CA GLU A 18 -11.74 -10.93 2.01
C GLU A 18 -13.01 -10.48 2.74
N ALA A 19 -12.92 -10.18 4.04
CA ALA A 19 -14.07 -9.97 4.92
C ALA A 19 -15.00 -8.81 4.50
N THR A 20 -14.48 -7.80 3.80
CA THR A 20 -15.21 -6.61 3.33
C THR A 20 -15.60 -6.68 1.86
N SER A 21 -15.19 -7.74 1.16
CA SER A 21 -15.47 -7.93 -0.26
C SER A 21 -16.96 -8.07 -0.53
N GLY A 22 -17.46 -7.37 -1.56
CA GLY A 22 -18.87 -7.42 -1.96
C GLY A 22 -19.84 -6.67 -1.06
N LEU A 23 -19.37 -5.99 -0.02
CA LEU A 23 -20.20 -5.08 0.78
C LEU A 23 -20.37 -3.74 0.07
N ASP A 24 -21.52 -3.11 0.25
CA ASP A 24 -21.70 -1.74 -0.15
C ASP A 24 -20.81 -0.79 0.69
N PRO A 25 -20.49 0.43 0.19
CA PRO A 25 -19.53 1.32 0.86
C PRO A 25 -19.92 1.70 2.30
N VAL A 26 -21.23 1.80 2.62
CA VAL A 26 -21.70 2.20 3.96
C VAL A 26 -21.47 1.05 4.93
N VAL A 27 -21.97 -0.14 4.60
CA VAL A 27 -21.82 -1.35 5.42
C VAL A 27 -20.33 -1.71 5.59
N ARG A 28 -19.52 -1.50 4.54
CA ARG A 28 -18.06 -1.68 4.62
C ARG A 28 -17.43 -0.75 5.64
N SER A 29 -17.79 0.54 5.62
CA SER A 29 -17.29 1.50 6.59
C SER A 29 -17.65 1.13 8.02
N GLU A 30 -18.91 0.77 8.26
CA GLU A 30 -19.37 0.33 9.57
C GLU A 30 -18.63 -0.93 10.05
N MET A 31 -18.35 -1.87 9.14
CA MET A 31 -17.60 -3.07 9.47
C MET A 31 -16.14 -2.77 9.84
N LEU A 32 -15.51 -1.84 9.15
CA LEU A 32 -14.15 -1.40 9.50
C LEU A 32 -14.11 -0.71 10.87
N ASP A 33 -15.18 0.03 11.24
CA ASP A 33 -15.28 0.61 12.58
C ASP A 33 -15.39 -0.48 13.66
N VAL A 34 -16.17 -1.54 13.42
CA VAL A 34 -16.25 -2.70 14.32
C VAL A 34 -14.89 -3.39 14.47
N PHE A 35 -14.10 -3.50 13.38
CA PHE A 35 -12.75 -4.08 13.47
C PHE A 35 -11.79 -3.18 14.28
N LEU A 36 -11.89 -1.86 14.12
CA LEU A 36 -11.11 -0.92 14.92
C LEU A 36 -11.47 -0.98 16.40
N GLU A 37 -12.74 -1.11 16.74
CA GLU A 37 -13.19 -1.32 18.11
C GLU A 37 -12.65 -2.63 18.70
N PHE A 38 -12.64 -3.71 17.90
CA PHE A 38 -12.13 -5.01 18.35
C PHE A 38 -10.63 -4.95 18.67
N ILE A 39 -9.80 -4.33 17.80
CA ILE A 39 -8.36 -4.22 18.02
C ILE A 39 -7.97 -3.11 19.01
N ALA A 40 -8.91 -2.29 19.50
CA ALA A 40 -8.64 -1.31 20.54
C ALA A 40 -8.30 -1.97 21.90
N ASP A 41 -8.67 -3.22 22.09
CA ASP A 41 -8.22 -4.03 23.22
C ASP A 41 -6.83 -4.61 22.93
N GLU A 42 -5.85 -4.35 23.80
CA GLU A 42 -4.45 -4.79 23.64
C GLU A 42 -4.29 -6.32 23.52
N GLY A 43 -5.29 -7.09 23.96
CA GLY A 43 -5.32 -8.55 23.83
C GLY A 43 -5.77 -9.06 22.47
N HIS A 44 -6.32 -8.19 21.62
CA HIS A 44 -6.96 -8.59 20.37
C HIS A 44 -6.11 -8.28 19.13
N SER A 45 -6.21 -9.14 18.12
CA SER A 45 -5.51 -8.99 16.85
C SER A 45 -6.36 -9.48 15.68
N ILE A 46 -6.14 -8.90 14.50
CA ILE A 46 -6.78 -9.32 13.26
C ILE A 46 -5.72 -9.64 12.21
N LEU A 47 -5.81 -10.83 11.63
CA LEU A 47 -5.09 -11.20 10.41
C LEU A 47 -6.10 -11.24 9.26
N MET A 48 -6.00 -10.30 8.32
CA MET A 48 -6.98 -10.16 7.26
C MET A 48 -6.31 -10.15 5.88
N SER A 49 -6.85 -10.92 4.93
CA SER A 49 -6.59 -10.71 3.51
C SER A 49 -7.58 -9.71 2.92
N SER A 50 -7.12 -8.85 2.04
CA SER A 50 -7.98 -7.96 1.24
C SER A 50 -7.28 -7.52 -0.04
N HIS A 51 -8.05 -7.37 -1.11
CA HIS A 51 -7.61 -6.70 -2.34
C HIS A 51 -8.01 -5.21 -2.37
N ILE A 52 -8.71 -4.73 -1.33
CA ILE A 52 -9.17 -3.34 -1.19
C ILE A 52 -8.15 -2.59 -0.35
N THR A 53 -7.23 -1.90 -1.00
CA THR A 53 -6.11 -1.19 -0.36
C THR A 53 -6.55 -0.10 0.60
N SER A 54 -7.65 0.61 0.31
CA SER A 54 -8.20 1.64 1.19
C SER A 54 -8.65 1.10 2.54
N ASP A 55 -9.13 -0.14 2.59
CA ASP A 55 -9.50 -0.79 3.86
C ASP A 55 -8.23 -1.05 4.70
N LEU A 56 -7.17 -1.56 4.04
CA LEU A 56 -5.89 -1.79 4.69
C LEU A 56 -5.23 -0.48 5.16
N GLU A 57 -5.30 0.58 4.37
CA GLU A 57 -4.80 1.90 4.79
C GLU A 57 -5.50 2.40 6.06
N ARG A 58 -6.78 2.08 6.20
CA ARG A 58 -7.58 2.53 7.35
C ARG A 58 -7.28 1.76 8.63
N ILE A 59 -7.18 0.42 8.57
CA ILE A 59 -7.16 -0.42 9.77
C ILE A 59 -5.85 -1.16 10.04
N ALA A 60 -4.99 -1.35 9.04
CA ALA A 60 -3.80 -2.17 9.22
C ALA A 60 -2.65 -1.40 9.86
N ASP A 61 -1.92 -2.03 10.78
CA ASP A 61 -0.63 -1.56 11.30
C ASP A 61 0.52 -2.07 10.46
N SER A 62 0.42 -3.31 9.98
CA SER A 62 1.45 -3.97 9.16
C SER A 62 0.82 -4.54 7.90
N ILE A 63 1.54 -4.47 6.79
CA ILE A 63 1.06 -4.93 5.49
C ILE A 63 2.10 -5.86 4.88
N THR A 64 1.63 -7.02 4.42
CA THR A 64 2.43 -7.94 3.59
C THR A 64 1.77 -8.08 2.24
N PHE A 65 2.48 -7.70 1.18
CA PHE A 65 2.00 -7.78 -0.18
C PHE A 65 2.56 -8.99 -0.91
N ILE A 66 1.66 -9.84 -1.42
CA ILE A 66 2.00 -11.08 -2.13
C ILE A 66 1.55 -10.98 -3.57
N HIS A 67 2.44 -11.26 -4.52
CA HIS A 67 2.13 -11.31 -5.94
C HIS A 67 2.92 -12.42 -6.63
N GLY A 68 2.25 -13.23 -7.49
CA GLY A 68 2.89 -14.32 -8.20
C GLY A 68 3.60 -15.33 -7.28
N GLY A 69 3.07 -15.59 -6.08
CA GLY A 69 3.64 -16.49 -5.09
C GLY A 69 4.89 -15.96 -4.36
N LYS A 70 5.17 -14.65 -4.47
CA LYS A 70 6.31 -14.00 -3.81
C LYS A 70 5.85 -12.85 -2.94
N ILE A 71 6.53 -12.65 -1.82
CA ILE A 71 6.37 -11.44 -1.02
C ILE A 71 7.14 -10.31 -1.72
N LEU A 72 6.42 -9.26 -2.12
CA LEU A 72 7.01 -8.06 -2.74
C LEU A 72 7.39 -7.02 -1.70
N LEU A 73 6.60 -6.92 -0.64
CA LEU A 73 6.73 -5.92 0.40
C LEU A 73 6.17 -6.49 1.70
N SER A 74 6.84 -6.25 2.83
CA SER A 74 6.32 -6.59 4.15
C SER A 74 6.93 -5.65 5.18
N ASP A 75 6.13 -4.75 5.75
CA ASP A 75 6.57 -3.79 6.76
C ASP A 75 5.37 -3.16 7.48
N GLN A 76 5.63 -2.27 8.44
CA GLN A 76 4.62 -1.40 9.02
C GLN A 76 4.07 -0.45 7.94
N LYS A 77 2.76 -0.24 7.94
CA LYS A 77 2.06 0.60 6.96
C LYS A 77 2.70 2.00 6.82
N ASP A 78 2.93 2.65 7.95
CA ASP A 78 3.48 4.01 7.95
C ASP A 78 4.90 4.04 7.36
N VAL A 79 5.73 3.02 7.64
CA VAL A 79 7.06 2.87 7.04
C VAL A 79 6.96 2.70 5.52
N ILE A 80 6.00 1.91 5.06
CA ILE A 80 5.74 1.73 3.63
C ILE A 80 5.37 3.08 2.99
N LEU A 81 4.38 3.77 3.55
CA LEU A 81 3.88 5.04 3.01
C LEU A 81 4.93 6.15 3.07
N ASP A 82 5.76 6.20 4.10
CA ASP A 82 6.80 7.22 4.24
C ASP A 82 8.02 6.98 3.35
N ASN A 83 8.33 5.74 3.04
CA ASN A 83 9.48 5.38 2.21
C ASN A 83 9.21 5.45 0.70
N HIS A 84 7.97 5.57 0.27
CA HIS A 84 7.61 5.59 -1.14
C HIS A 84 7.06 6.95 -1.57
N ARG A 85 7.56 7.44 -2.72
CA ARG A 85 7.06 8.69 -3.35
C ARG A 85 7.01 8.51 -4.86
N ILE A 86 6.10 9.24 -5.47
CA ILE A 86 6.04 9.39 -6.92
C ILE A 86 6.71 10.71 -7.28
N ILE A 87 7.83 10.64 -7.98
CA ILE A 87 8.51 11.81 -8.54
C ILE A 87 7.97 12.04 -9.94
N LYS A 88 7.36 13.23 -10.15
CA LYS A 88 6.91 13.69 -11.45
C LYS A 88 8.00 14.50 -12.12
N CYS A 89 8.41 14.09 -13.31
CA CYS A 89 9.54 14.71 -14.01
C CYS A 89 9.41 14.63 -15.54
N GLY A 90 10.14 15.48 -16.22
CA GLY A 90 10.38 15.36 -17.66
C GLY A 90 11.30 14.17 -17.98
N ALA A 91 11.35 13.80 -19.26
CA ALA A 91 12.21 12.70 -19.71
C ALA A 91 13.70 12.97 -19.42
N ASP A 92 14.12 14.24 -19.53
CA ASP A 92 15.49 14.68 -19.29
C ASP A 92 15.86 14.67 -17.80
N GLU A 93 14.89 14.97 -16.93
CA GLU A 93 15.09 15.01 -15.48
C GLU A 93 15.13 13.61 -14.85
N LEU A 94 14.64 12.60 -15.55
CA LEU A 94 14.65 11.22 -15.07
C LEU A 94 16.07 10.72 -14.77
N SER A 95 17.06 11.20 -15.53
CA SER A 95 18.47 10.87 -15.31
C SER A 95 19.06 11.44 -14.01
N CYS A 96 18.37 12.41 -13.38
CA CYS A 96 18.74 12.99 -12.10
C CYS A 96 18.27 12.13 -10.90
N ILE A 97 17.40 11.13 -11.15
CA ILE A 97 16.95 10.20 -10.12
C ILE A 97 17.92 9.02 -10.05
N ASP A 98 18.39 8.72 -8.84
CA ASP A 98 19.26 7.59 -8.60
C ASP A 98 18.58 6.28 -9.01
N SER A 99 19.20 5.52 -9.89
CA SER A 99 18.64 4.27 -10.41
C SER A 99 18.37 3.22 -9.31
N ASP A 100 19.11 3.28 -8.22
CA ASP A 100 18.94 2.35 -7.09
C ASP A 100 17.73 2.69 -6.21
N ASP A 101 17.29 3.94 -6.26
CA ASP A 101 16.08 4.38 -5.58
C ASP A 101 14.82 4.10 -6.42
N ILE A 102 14.93 3.90 -7.74
CA ILE A 102 13.78 3.67 -8.63
C ILE A 102 13.27 2.23 -8.52
N ILE A 103 11.98 2.09 -8.21
CA ILE A 103 11.23 0.82 -8.30
C ILE A 103 10.79 0.57 -9.74
N SER A 104 10.02 1.50 -10.30
CA SER A 104 9.61 1.48 -11.71
C SER A 104 9.18 2.87 -12.18
N ILE A 105 9.04 3.02 -13.50
CA ILE A 105 8.73 4.28 -14.15
C ILE A 105 7.50 4.11 -15.01
N ARG A 106 6.52 4.98 -14.82
CA ARG A 106 5.34 5.13 -15.67
C ARG A 106 5.55 6.28 -16.64
N ARG A 107 5.46 5.99 -17.95
CA ARG A 107 5.56 7.02 -18.99
C ARG A 107 4.20 7.33 -19.58
N SER A 108 3.91 8.61 -19.77
CA SER A 108 2.73 9.12 -20.44
C SER A 108 3.11 10.17 -21.49
N GLN A 109 2.15 10.65 -22.25
CA GLN A 109 2.36 11.76 -23.19
C GLN A 109 2.71 13.08 -22.47
N PHE A 110 2.47 13.20 -21.18
CA PHE A 110 2.68 14.43 -20.39
C PHE A 110 3.99 14.41 -19.58
N GLY A 111 4.71 13.29 -19.54
CA GLY A 111 5.94 13.14 -18.77
C GLY A 111 6.14 11.77 -18.18
N CYS A 112 6.97 11.72 -17.16
CA CYS A 112 7.34 10.50 -16.45
C CYS A 112 6.95 10.60 -14.98
N GLU A 113 6.56 9.48 -14.41
CA GLU A 113 6.35 9.30 -12.98
C GLU A 113 7.23 8.14 -12.52
N ALA A 114 8.19 8.44 -11.66
CA ALA A 114 9.09 7.44 -11.09
C ALA A 114 8.68 7.14 -9.66
N MET A 115 8.35 5.88 -9.36
CA MET A 115 8.19 5.42 -7.99
C MET A 115 9.57 5.19 -7.39
N VAL A 116 9.87 5.91 -6.33
CA VAL A 116 11.13 5.78 -5.59
C VAL A 116 10.91 5.18 -4.20
N LYS A 117 11.89 4.40 -3.75
CA LYS A 117 11.95 3.81 -2.41
C LYS A 117 12.95 4.56 -1.53
N ASN A 118 12.94 4.26 -0.23
CA ASN A 118 13.86 4.84 0.76
C ASN A 118 13.79 6.36 0.86
N PHE A 119 12.66 6.96 0.51
CA PHE A 119 12.51 8.41 0.47
C PHE A 119 12.75 9.07 1.83
N SER A 120 12.39 8.42 2.94
CA SER A 120 12.68 8.91 4.30
C SER A 120 14.18 9.16 4.54
N ARG A 121 15.06 8.41 3.86
CA ARG A 121 16.52 8.56 3.95
C ARG A 121 17.08 9.45 2.85
N ASN A 122 16.59 9.30 1.64
CA ASN A 122 17.18 9.85 0.41
C ASN A 122 16.44 11.07 -0.14
N GLY A 123 15.27 11.43 0.42
CA GLY A 123 14.41 12.50 -0.10
C GLY A 123 15.08 13.86 -0.25
N HIS A 124 16.12 14.14 0.55
CA HIS A 124 16.91 15.36 0.41
C HIS A 124 17.59 15.49 -0.97
N LYS A 125 17.90 14.37 -1.65
CA LYS A 125 18.47 14.37 -3.02
C LYS A 125 17.47 14.94 -4.04
N TYR A 126 16.19 14.86 -3.74
CA TYR A 126 15.09 15.18 -4.65
C TYR A 126 14.33 16.45 -4.23
N SER A 127 14.94 17.30 -3.39
CA SER A 127 14.31 18.52 -2.85
C SER A 127 13.88 19.54 -3.92
N ASN A 128 14.47 19.47 -5.11
CA ASN A 128 14.14 20.33 -6.25
C ASN A 128 13.13 19.70 -7.22
N MET A 129 12.62 18.49 -6.90
CA MET A 129 11.66 17.76 -7.72
C MET A 129 10.30 17.72 -7.04
N ILE A 130 9.24 17.58 -7.84
CA ILE A 130 7.89 17.35 -7.32
C ILE A 130 7.78 15.89 -6.91
N ALA A 131 7.69 15.65 -5.60
CA ALA A 131 7.57 14.33 -5.02
C ALA A 131 6.23 14.22 -4.26
N ASP A 132 5.28 13.52 -4.83
CA ASP A 132 3.97 13.30 -4.23
C ASP A 132 3.99 12.07 -3.31
N ARG A 133 3.16 12.07 -2.29
CA ARG A 133 2.89 10.88 -1.49
C ARG A 133 2.18 9.86 -2.38
N ALA A 134 2.65 8.63 -2.32
CA ALA A 134 2.01 7.52 -2.99
C ALA A 134 0.98 6.86 -2.05
N ALA A 135 -0.20 6.58 -2.57
CA ALA A 135 -1.17 5.73 -1.89
C ALA A 135 -0.75 4.25 -2.02
N LEU A 136 -1.30 3.39 -1.18
CA LEU A 136 -0.90 1.99 -1.13
C LEU A 136 -1.15 1.27 -2.46
N ASP A 137 -2.26 1.54 -3.14
CA ASP A 137 -2.59 0.97 -4.45
C ASP A 137 -1.57 1.36 -5.53
N GLU A 138 -1.07 2.60 -5.51
CA GLU A 138 -0.02 3.07 -6.41
C GLU A 138 1.30 2.36 -6.14
N ILE A 139 1.70 2.24 -4.86
CA ILE A 139 2.91 1.50 -4.47
C ILE A 139 2.86 0.07 -5.00
N LEU A 140 1.72 -0.61 -4.80
CA LEU A 140 1.52 -1.98 -5.28
C LEU A 140 1.56 -2.08 -6.80
N LEU A 141 0.88 -1.16 -7.51
CA LEU A 141 0.87 -1.11 -8.96
C LEU A 141 2.30 -0.97 -9.53
N PHE A 142 3.07 -0.02 -8.99
CA PHE A 142 4.44 0.22 -9.44
C PHE A 142 5.37 -0.96 -9.07
N ALA A 143 5.19 -1.59 -7.91
CA ALA A 143 5.96 -2.77 -7.52
C ALA A 143 5.73 -3.94 -8.48
N VAL A 144 4.46 -4.25 -8.80
CA VAL A 144 4.10 -5.33 -9.75
C VAL A 144 4.61 -5.03 -11.16
N LYS A 145 4.45 -3.79 -11.64
CA LYS A 145 4.95 -3.39 -12.96
C LYS A 145 6.48 -3.43 -13.04
N GLY A 146 7.17 -3.06 -11.95
CA GLY A 146 8.62 -3.14 -11.85
C GLY A 146 9.19 -4.55 -11.98
N MET A 147 8.44 -5.59 -11.65
CA MET A 147 8.84 -7.00 -11.85
C MET A 147 8.95 -7.38 -13.33
N ASN A 148 8.14 -6.76 -14.20
CA ASN A 148 8.09 -7.06 -15.64
C ASN A 148 9.01 -6.15 -16.49
N GLY A 149 9.76 -5.27 -15.82
CA GLY A 149 10.61 -4.27 -16.43
C GLY A 149 10.44 -2.92 -15.74
N ARG A 150 11.53 -2.15 -15.61
CA ARG A 150 11.49 -0.88 -14.86
C ARG A 150 10.62 0.21 -15.50
N GLU A 151 10.28 0.08 -16.79
CA GLU A 151 9.51 1.09 -17.51
C GLU A 151 8.25 0.52 -18.13
N TRP A 152 7.12 1.23 -18.01
CA TRP A 152 5.86 0.91 -18.65
C TRP A 152 5.11 2.18 -19.08
N ARG A 153 4.17 2.02 -20.02
CA ARG A 153 3.39 3.13 -20.60
C ARG A 153 1.89 2.94 -20.33
N ILE A 154 1.21 4.07 -20.20
CA ILE A 154 -0.25 4.16 -20.20
C ILE A 154 -0.70 4.48 -21.63
#